data_0dcc3262f50954ed2b2018df1a052d7c
#
_entry.id   0dcc3262f50954ed2b2018df1a052d7c
#
_cell.length_a   1.000
_cell.length_b   1.000
_cell.length_c   1.000
_cell.angle_alpha   90.00
_cell.angle_beta   90.00
_cell.angle_gamma   90.00
#
_symmetry.space_group_name_H-M   'P 1'
#
loop_
_entity.id
_entity.type
_entity.pdbx_description
1 polymer ?
#
loop_
_entity_poly.entity_id
_entity_poly.type
_entity_poly.pdbx_seq_one_letter_code
_entity_poly.pdbx_strand_id
1 'polypeptide(L)'
;MLDDYQDLIDELLGTPALVRTLFANAEGAPPEKVVRAVSALHERDKVVLDRLQHLTRESTAPYFKQLPALDAALAAAPIPDDLDAFLAEFDTARGDLVSLLMNLTLKDWERIATDDVEGEITLAEEVERHVEFDEAIVARL
;
A
#
# COMPACT_ATOMS: atom_id res chain seq x y z
N MET A 1 18.41 -9.54 -5.19
CA MET A 1 19.04 -8.30 -5.64
C MET A 1 17.97 -7.29 -6.03
N LEU A 2 18.31 -6.22 -6.73
CA LEU A 2 17.32 -5.22 -7.13
C LEU A 2 16.20 -5.77 -7.99
N ASP A 3 16.47 -6.83 -8.78
CA ASP A 3 15.47 -7.49 -9.62
C ASP A 3 14.33 -8.10 -8.79
N ASP A 4 14.65 -8.64 -7.60
CA ASP A 4 13.64 -9.21 -6.70
C ASP A 4 12.71 -8.12 -6.16
N TYR A 5 13.26 -6.95 -5.89
CA TYR A 5 12.49 -5.81 -5.41
C TYR A 5 11.67 -5.16 -6.53
N GLN A 6 12.16 -5.26 -7.78
CA GLN A 6 11.42 -4.76 -8.93
C GLN A 6 10.08 -5.48 -9.10
N ASP A 7 10.03 -6.78 -8.82
CA ASP A 7 8.78 -7.54 -8.87
C ASP A 7 7.74 -6.99 -7.87
N LEU A 8 8.18 -6.59 -6.69
CA LEU A 8 7.31 -5.97 -5.68
C LEU A 8 6.77 -4.62 -6.19
N ILE A 9 7.62 -3.82 -6.80
CA ILE A 9 7.24 -2.52 -7.37
C ILE A 9 6.22 -2.71 -8.50
N ASP A 10 6.45 -3.66 -9.39
CA ASP A 10 5.58 -3.93 -10.53
C ASP A 10 4.18 -4.36 -10.08
N GLU A 11 4.11 -5.17 -9.03
CA GLU A 11 2.84 -5.59 -8.42
C GLU A 11 2.04 -4.37 -7.94
N LEU A 12 2.69 -3.50 -7.17
CA LEU A 12 2.04 -2.30 -6.64
C LEU A 12 1.65 -1.30 -7.73
N LEU A 13 2.47 -1.21 -8.79
CA LEU A 13 2.24 -0.29 -9.90
C LEU A 13 1.00 -0.68 -10.72
N GLY A 14 0.70 -1.97 -10.82
CA GLY A 14 -0.39 -2.47 -11.67
C GLY A 14 -1.79 -2.24 -11.09
N THR A 15 -1.92 -2.12 -9.77
CA THR A 15 -3.22 -2.07 -9.10
C THR A 15 -4.09 -0.86 -9.49
N PRO A 16 -3.57 0.38 -9.58
CA PRO A 16 -4.42 1.52 -9.95
C PRO A 16 -5.14 1.37 -11.29
N ALA A 17 -4.46 0.84 -12.31
CA ALA A 17 -5.08 0.63 -13.61
C ALA A 17 -6.22 -0.39 -13.53
N LEU A 18 -6.03 -1.46 -12.76
CA LEU A 18 -7.07 -2.47 -12.53
C LEU A 18 -8.29 -1.84 -11.86
N VAL A 19 -8.07 -1.05 -10.81
CA VAL A 19 -9.14 -0.38 -10.07
C VAL A 19 -9.91 0.58 -10.99
N ARG A 20 -9.21 1.40 -11.77
CA ARG A 20 -9.85 2.32 -12.72
C ARG A 20 -10.73 1.58 -13.74
N THR A 21 -10.22 0.46 -14.25
CA THR A 21 -10.96 -0.36 -15.23
C THR A 21 -12.23 -0.93 -14.60
N LEU A 22 -12.13 -1.46 -13.38
CA LEU A 22 -13.29 -2.01 -12.69
C LEU A 22 -14.37 -0.94 -12.42
N PHE A 23 -13.96 0.24 -12.00
CA PHE A 23 -14.91 1.33 -11.72
C PHE A 23 -15.53 1.87 -13.01
N ALA A 24 -14.77 1.97 -14.09
CA ALA A 24 -15.26 2.44 -15.38
C ALA A 24 -16.25 1.45 -16.01
N ASN A 25 -16.06 0.15 -15.78
CA ASN A 25 -16.89 -0.90 -16.36
C ASN A 25 -18.13 -1.24 -15.50
N ALA A 26 -18.24 -0.65 -14.31
CA ALA A 26 -19.39 -0.89 -13.46
C ALA A 26 -20.64 -0.26 -14.06
N GLU A 27 -21.75 -1.02 -14.10
CA GLU A 27 -23.05 -0.49 -14.50
C GLU A 27 -23.62 0.33 -13.34
N GLY A 28 -23.56 1.65 -13.47
CA GLY A 28 -23.93 2.55 -12.40
C GLY A 28 -22.80 2.70 -11.38
N ALA A 29 -23.15 2.90 -10.11
CA ALA A 29 -22.18 3.02 -9.04
C ALA A 29 -21.53 1.65 -8.75
N PRO A 30 -20.21 1.58 -8.53
CA PRO A 30 -19.58 0.32 -8.12
C PRO A 30 -20.14 -0.15 -6.79
N PRO A 31 -20.13 -1.49 -6.51
CA PRO A 31 -20.63 -2.03 -5.26
C PRO A 31 -19.89 -1.44 -4.06
N GLU A 32 -20.61 -1.19 -2.97
CA GLU A 32 -20.01 -0.61 -1.75
C GLU A 32 -18.84 -1.44 -1.23
N LYS A 33 -18.93 -2.77 -1.28
CA LYS A 33 -17.84 -3.63 -0.81
C LYS A 33 -16.56 -3.45 -1.61
N VAL A 34 -16.69 -3.16 -2.91
CA VAL A 34 -15.53 -2.89 -3.79
C VAL A 34 -14.92 -1.54 -3.43
N VAL A 35 -15.75 -0.52 -3.26
CA VAL A 35 -15.29 0.81 -2.84
C VAL A 35 -14.59 0.73 -1.49
N ARG A 36 -15.17 -0.01 -0.55
CA ARG A 36 -14.60 -0.20 0.80
C ARG A 36 -13.24 -0.91 0.74
N ALA A 37 -13.12 -1.91 -0.11
CA ALA A 37 -11.86 -2.63 -0.29
C ALA A 37 -10.74 -1.70 -0.81
N VAL A 38 -11.04 -0.90 -1.83
CA VAL A 38 -10.07 0.06 -2.38
C VAL A 38 -9.75 1.14 -1.35
N SER A 39 -10.75 1.57 -0.57
CA SER A 39 -10.55 2.55 0.51
C SER A 39 -9.61 2.00 1.59
N ALA A 40 -9.76 0.74 1.99
CA ALA A 40 -8.85 0.10 2.94
C ALA A 40 -7.42 0.06 2.41
N LEU A 41 -7.26 -0.24 1.13
CA LEU A 41 -5.94 -0.24 0.49
C LEU A 41 -5.33 1.16 0.46
N HIS A 42 -6.13 2.16 0.14
CA HIS A 42 -5.69 3.56 0.11
C HIS A 42 -5.21 4.03 1.49
N GLU A 43 -5.96 3.69 2.54
CA GLU A 43 -5.57 4.03 3.92
C GLU A 43 -4.23 3.37 4.27
N ARG A 44 -4.04 2.11 3.88
CA ARG A 44 -2.78 1.42 4.12
C ARG A 44 -1.63 2.01 3.30
N ASP A 45 -1.87 2.37 2.04
CA ASP A 45 -0.86 3.03 1.19
C ASP A 45 -0.30 4.27 1.89
N LYS A 46 -1.17 5.09 2.48
CA LYS A 46 -0.74 6.31 3.17
C LYS A 46 0.15 6.01 4.37
N VAL A 47 -0.22 5.01 5.15
CA VAL A 47 0.55 4.62 6.34
C VAL A 47 1.90 4.02 5.94
N VAL A 48 1.90 3.15 4.94
CA VAL A 48 3.15 2.53 4.47
C VAL A 48 4.08 3.58 3.88
N LEU A 49 3.57 4.50 3.08
CA LEU A 49 4.38 5.60 2.54
C LEU A 49 5.05 6.40 3.66
N ASP A 50 4.29 6.76 4.69
CA ASP A 50 4.81 7.49 5.85
C ASP A 50 5.91 6.70 6.56
N ARG A 51 5.69 5.40 6.78
CA ARG A 51 6.66 4.51 7.41
C ARG A 51 7.97 4.42 6.61
N LEU A 52 7.86 4.26 5.30
CA LEU A 52 9.04 4.15 4.44
C LEU A 52 9.81 5.47 4.39
N GLN A 53 9.11 6.61 4.42
CA GLN A 53 9.76 7.92 4.50
C GLN A 53 10.56 8.05 5.80
N HIS A 54 9.99 7.66 6.93
CA HIS A 54 10.71 7.66 8.22
C HIS A 54 11.90 6.71 8.19
N LEU A 55 11.71 5.52 7.66
CA LEU A 55 12.74 4.49 7.61
C LEU A 55 13.95 4.92 6.79
N THR A 56 13.74 5.67 5.72
CA THR A 56 14.79 6.11 4.81
C THR A 56 15.47 7.41 5.26
N ARG A 57 14.83 8.19 6.13
CA ARG A 57 15.34 9.50 6.57
C ARG A 57 15.98 9.50 7.95
N GLU A 58 15.57 8.60 8.84
CA GLU A 58 16.03 8.58 10.21
C GLU A 58 17.34 7.81 10.35
N SER A 59 18.21 8.29 11.24
CA SER A 59 19.50 7.63 11.54
C SER A 59 19.35 6.44 12.49
N THR A 60 18.25 6.38 13.24
CA THR A 60 17.94 5.27 14.16
C THR A 60 16.75 4.49 13.65
N ALA A 61 16.69 3.19 13.97
CA ALA A 61 15.60 2.33 13.54
C ALA A 61 14.26 2.83 14.13
N PRO A 62 13.26 3.14 13.30
CA PRO A 62 11.95 3.55 13.79
C PRO A 62 11.20 2.35 14.37
N TYR A 63 10.21 2.63 15.24
CA TYR A 63 9.32 1.63 15.80
C TYR A 63 7.97 1.66 15.09
N PHE A 64 7.52 0.50 14.63
CA PHE A 64 6.25 0.35 13.92
C PHE A 64 5.29 -0.55 14.70
N LYS A 65 4.08 -0.07 14.90
CA LYS A 65 2.99 -0.89 15.42
C LYS A 65 2.43 -1.75 14.30
N GLN A 66 1.96 -2.94 14.64
CA GLN A 66 1.29 -3.81 13.67
C GLN A 66 0.11 -3.09 13.03
N LEU A 67 0.00 -3.19 11.71
CA LEU A 67 -1.14 -2.66 10.97
C LEU A 67 -2.35 -3.58 11.12
N PRO A 68 -3.58 -3.03 11.00
CA PRO A 68 -4.78 -3.85 11.09
C PRO A 68 -4.77 -5.00 10.09
N ALA A 69 -5.24 -6.17 10.51
CA ALA A 69 -5.49 -7.29 9.61
C ALA A 69 -6.59 -6.93 8.61
N LEU A 70 -6.69 -7.71 7.53
CA LEU A 70 -7.58 -7.41 6.41
C LEU A 70 -9.02 -7.13 6.84
N ASP A 71 -9.61 -8.00 7.67
CA ASP A 71 -11.01 -7.83 8.09
C ASP A 71 -11.22 -6.56 8.91
N ALA A 72 -10.29 -6.25 9.81
CA ALA A 72 -10.35 -5.03 10.61
C ALA A 72 -10.15 -3.79 9.73
N ALA A 73 -9.24 -3.85 8.77
CA ALA A 73 -9.00 -2.75 7.83
C ALA A 73 -10.22 -2.48 6.97
N LEU A 74 -10.89 -3.52 6.48
CA LEU A 74 -12.12 -3.39 5.70
C LEU A 74 -13.24 -2.77 6.53
N ALA A 75 -13.38 -3.21 7.78
CA ALA A 75 -14.42 -2.69 8.68
C ALA A 75 -14.23 -1.21 9.02
N ALA A 76 -12.96 -0.78 9.13
CA ALA A 76 -12.62 0.59 9.51
C ALA A 76 -12.52 1.55 8.32
N ALA A 77 -12.50 1.05 7.08
CA ALA A 77 -12.27 1.88 5.90
C ALA A 77 -13.42 2.89 5.70
N PRO A 78 -13.10 4.17 5.48
CA PRO A 78 -14.12 5.17 5.19
C PRO A 78 -14.72 4.98 3.80
N ILE A 79 -15.98 5.36 3.65
CA ILE A 79 -16.63 5.37 2.34
C ILE A 79 -16.54 6.80 1.79
N PRO A 80 -15.87 7.01 0.66
CA PRO A 80 -15.74 8.35 0.09
C PRO A 80 -17.08 8.86 -0.47
N ASP A 81 -17.32 10.16 -0.33
CA ASP A 81 -18.50 10.82 -0.89
C ASP A 81 -18.36 11.08 -2.39
N ASP A 82 -17.15 11.39 -2.84
CA ASP A 82 -16.82 11.69 -4.24
C ASP A 82 -15.85 10.64 -4.76
N LEU A 83 -16.35 9.71 -5.58
CA LEU A 83 -15.55 8.60 -6.12
C LEU A 83 -14.44 9.07 -7.05
N ASP A 84 -14.71 10.08 -7.89
CA ASP A 84 -13.69 10.58 -8.83
C ASP A 84 -12.52 11.20 -8.07
N ALA A 85 -12.82 12.02 -7.05
CA ALA A 85 -11.80 12.61 -6.20
C ALA A 85 -11.02 11.52 -5.43
N PHE A 86 -11.72 10.51 -4.93
CA PHE A 86 -11.12 9.39 -4.22
C PHE A 86 -10.13 8.62 -5.12
N LEU A 87 -10.54 8.30 -6.35
CA LEU A 87 -9.68 7.58 -7.28
C LEU A 87 -8.43 8.40 -7.64
N ALA A 88 -8.58 9.71 -7.79
CA ALA A 88 -7.43 10.60 -8.03
C ALA A 88 -6.47 10.60 -6.85
N GLU A 89 -6.99 10.63 -5.63
CA GLU A 89 -6.16 10.55 -4.41
C GLU A 89 -5.45 9.20 -4.28
N PHE A 90 -6.16 8.13 -4.59
CA PHE A 90 -5.57 6.78 -4.59
C PHE A 90 -4.43 6.68 -5.61
N ASP A 91 -4.64 7.15 -6.83
CA ASP A 91 -3.61 7.18 -7.87
C ASP A 91 -2.38 7.97 -7.41
N THR A 92 -2.60 9.14 -6.81
CA THR A 92 -1.51 10.00 -6.34
C THR A 92 -0.73 9.33 -5.20
N ALA A 93 -1.41 8.79 -4.21
CA ALA A 93 -0.75 8.14 -3.08
C ALA A 93 0.04 6.91 -3.53
N ARG A 94 -0.54 6.09 -4.38
CA ARG A 94 0.15 4.91 -4.91
C ARG A 94 1.34 5.33 -5.78
N GLY A 95 1.17 6.37 -6.60
CA GLY A 95 2.26 6.91 -7.43
C GLY A 95 3.42 7.41 -6.57
N ASP A 96 3.14 8.09 -5.46
CA ASP A 96 4.15 8.57 -4.53
C ASP A 96 4.90 7.39 -3.88
N LEU A 97 4.17 6.35 -3.48
CA LEU A 97 4.77 5.14 -2.90
C LEU A 97 5.68 4.44 -3.91
N VAL A 98 5.20 4.22 -5.12
CA VAL A 98 5.99 3.56 -6.16
C VAL A 98 7.22 4.40 -6.51
N SER A 99 7.07 5.72 -6.62
CA SER A 99 8.18 6.63 -6.90
C SER A 99 9.26 6.56 -5.82
N LEU A 100 8.86 6.51 -4.55
CA LEU A 100 9.81 6.34 -3.44
C LEU A 100 10.59 5.04 -3.62
N LEU A 101 9.88 3.93 -3.86
CA LEU A 101 10.51 2.62 -4.01
C LEU A 101 11.47 2.55 -5.20
N MET A 102 11.11 3.17 -6.32
CA MET A 102 11.96 3.18 -7.52
C MET A 102 13.26 3.94 -7.33
N ASN A 103 13.32 4.84 -6.36
CA ASN A 103 14.50 5.66 -6.07
C ASN A 103 15.37 5.10 -4.95
N LEU A 104 15.01 3.96 -4.36
CA LEU A 104 15.79 3.35 -3.29
C LEU A 104 17.04 2.65 -3.81
N THR A 105 18.13 2.77 -3.04
CA THR A 105 19.33 1.96 -3.25
C THR A 105 19.13 0.58 -2.61
N LEU A 106 19.99 -0.38 -2.98
CA LEU A 106 19.97 -1.70 -2.35
C LEU A 106 20.13 -1.58 -0.82
N LYS A 107 20.99 -0.68 -0.38
CA LYS A 107 21.20 -0.43 1.04
C LYS A 107 19.91 0.07 1.75
N ASP A 108 19.12 0.90 1.07
CA ASP A 108 17.85 1.38 1.62
C ASP A 108 16.87 0.23 1.84
N TRP A 109 16.80 -0.73 0.91
CA TRP A 109 15.93 -1.90 1.02
C TRP A 109 16.28 -2.77 2.23
N GLU A 110 17.52 -2.72 2.68
CA GLU A 110 18.01 -3.50 3.83
C GLU A 110 17.90 -2.76 5.16
N ARG A 111 17.42 -1.51 5.16
CA ARG A 111 17.25 -0.74 6.40
C ARG A 111 16.28 -1.43 7.34
N ILE A 112 16.52 -1.27 8.64
CA ILE A 112 15.83 -2.00 9.69
C ILE A 112 14.88 -1.06 10.45
N ALA A 113 13.68 -1.56 10.72
CA ALA A 113 12.73 -0.99 11.68
C ALA A 113 12.46 -2.03 12.76
N THR A 114 11.93 -1.59 13.89
CA THR A 114 11.48 -2.50 14.95
C THR A 114 9.97 -2.62 14.90
N ASP A 115 9.48 -3.83 14.62
CA ASP A 115 8.05 -4.15 14.60
C ASP A 115 7.63 -4.66 15.98
N ASP A 116 6.45 -4.29 16.46
CA ASP A 116 5.98 -4.66 17.80
C ASP A 116 5.68 -6.15 17.96
N VAL A 117 5.49 -6.88 16.87
CA VAL A 117 5.19 -8.31 16.89
C VAL A 117 6.41 -9.17 16.52
N GLU A 118 7.12 -8.81 15.46
CA GLU A 118 8.18 -9.64 14.89
C GLU A 118 9.60 -9.20 15.27
N GLY A 119 9.74 -8.06 15.95
CA GLY A 119 11.04 -7.50 16.27
C GLY A 119 11.64 -6.75 15.09
N GLU A 120 12.89 -7.04 14.73
CA GLU A 120 13.52 -6.37 13.60
C GLU A 120 12.97 -6.86 12.27
N ILE A 121 12.59 -5.90 11.41
CA ILE A 121 12.19 -6.16 10.03
C ILE A 121 12.96 -5.23 9.11
N THR A 122 13.13 -5.65 7.86
CA THR A 122 13.75 -4.80 6.84
C THR A 122 12.67 -3.99 6.11
N LEU A 123 13.10 -2.93 5.42
CA LEU A 123 12.21 -2.18 4.52
C LEU A 123 11.59 -3.13 3.50
N ALA A 124 12.39 -4.05 2.94
CA ALA A 124 11.89 -5.04 1.98
C ALA A 124 10.75 -5.87 2.56
N GLU A 125 10.87 -6.33 3.81
CA GLU A 125 9.81 -7.10 4.46
C GLU A 125 8.54 -6.29 4.68
N GLU A 126 8.66 -5.00 5.01
CA GLU A 126 7.50 -4.11 5.12
C GLU A 126 6.77 -3.98 3.77
N VAL A 127 7.53 -3.85 2.68
CA VAL A 127 6.95 -3.79 1.32
C VAL A 127 6.32 -5.13 0.94
N GLU A 128 6.96 -6.25 1.25
CA GLU A 128 6.39 -7.58 1.00
C GLU A 128 5.04 -7.77 1.68
N ARG A 129 4.92 -7.33 2.93
CA ARG A 129 3.65 -7.36 3.66
C ARG A 129 2.59 -6.49 3.00
N HIS A 130 3.00 -5.34 2.48
CA HIS A 130 2.06 -4.46 1.78
C HIS A 130 1.60 -5.06 0.46
N VAL A 131 2.49 -5.72 -0.28
CA VAL A 131 2.14 -6.45 -1.51
C VAL A 131 1.15 -7.57 -1.20
N GLU A 132 1.37 -8.32 -0.13
CA GLU A 132 0.43 -9.37 0.30
C GLU A 132 -0.96 -8.79 0.61
N PHE A 133 -1.01 -7.64 1.28
CA PHE A 133 -2.27 -6.94 1.54
C PHE A 133 -2.93 -6.48 0.24
N ASP A 134 -2.14 -5.91 -0.67
CA ASP A 134 -2.60 -5.48 -1.99
C ASP A 134 -3.24 -6.63 -2.76
N GLU A 135 -2.56 -7.79 -2.81
CA GLU A 135 -3.07 -8.99 -3.46
C GLU A 135 -4.37 -9.48 -2.83
N ALA A 136 -4.47 -9.44 -1.51
CA ALA A 136 -5.67 -9.85 -0.79
C ALA A 136 -6.85 -8.91 -1.09
N ILE A 137 -6.60 -7.63 -1.25
CA ILE A 137 -7.62 -6.65 -1.68
C ILE A 137 -8.06 -6.94 -3.11
N VAL A 138 -7.11 -7.10 -4.03
CA VAL A 138 -7.40 -7.37 -5.44
C VAL A 138 -8.25 -8.63 -5.60
N ALA A 139 -8.00 -9.65 -4.80
CA ALA A 139 -8.77 -10.89 -4.82
C ALA A 139 -10.25 -10.70 -4.43
N ARG A 140 -10.60 -9.58 -3.81
CA ARG A 140 -11.98 -9.25 -3.41
C ARG A 140 -12.69 -8.31 -4.40
N LEU A 141 -11.99 -7.87 -5.42
CA LEU A 141 -12.54 -7.02 -6.47
C LEU A 141 -13.14 -7.86 -7.60
#